data_42f027ce10ad77672e56fb7954c18e5b
#
_entry.id   42f027ce10ad77672e56fb7954c18e5b
#
_cell.length_a   1.000
_cell.length_b   1.000
_cell.length_c   1.000
_cell.angle_alpha   90.00
_cell.angle_beta   90.00
_cell.angle_gamma   90.00
#
_symmetry.space_group_name_H-M   'P 1'
#
loop_
_entity.id
_entity.type
_entity.pdbx_description
1 polymer ?
#
loop_
_entity_poly.entity_id
_entity_poly.type
_entity_poly.pdbx_seq_one_letter_code
_entity_poly.pdbx_strand_id
1 'polypeptide(L)'
;MANVKIIEGTYKIRGKDVDLAGMVFPLVEEFKVGAKGGYVTVDGRAVAGFPDRAIKIACNSPEDYVATTAAAEKREESDEEVVERIRERFDMLKDMTKAVRKGDVRAMIVSGPPGVGKSHGVEEVLDRYKMMENLGAGQTHEVIKGAMSAIGLYCKLYKMADKGKVVVFDDCDSIFNDELSLNILKAALDSKKTRTIHWNTDSFKLRNEGVPDSFKFEASAIFITNLKFDKVKGKLREHLEALESRCHYMDLTIDTDHDKMLRIKQVTADGMLDAYDLDDETKEEIMDFIDINKEKLRELSLRTVLKVADLAKAFPTKWEAMAENTVMRR
;
A
#
# COMPACT_ATOMS: atom_id res chain seq x y z
N MET A 1 11.39 14.56 -25.68
CA MET A 1 12.61 13.78 -25.38
C MET A 1 12.86 12.89 -26.59
N ALA A 2 14.11 12.63 -26.94
CA ALA A 2 14.42 11.69 -28.04
C ALA A 2 14.13 10.27 -27.52
N ASN A 3 13.55 9.42 -28.37
CA ASN A 3 13.38 8.01 -28.06
C ASN A 3 14.58 7.23 -28.61
N VAL A 4 14.93 6.15 -27.95
CA VAL A 4 15.97 5.22 -28.39
C VAL A 4 15.41 3.81 -28.47
N LYS A 5 15.75 3.11 -29.56
CA LYS A 5 15.49 1.69 -29.73
C LYS A 5 16.73 0.92 -29.30
N ILE A 6 16.58 0.00 -28.38
CA ILE A 6 17.64 -0.89 -27.94
C ILE A 6 17.89 -1.94 -29.02
N ILE A 7 19.14 -2.09 -29.46
CA ILE A 7 19.57 -3.13 -30.40
C ILE A 7 20.07 -4.33 -29.63
N GLU A 8 20.94 -4.08 -28.64
CA GLU A 8 21.45 -5.09 -27.73
C GLU A 8 21.56 -4.51 -26.32
N GLY A 9 20.91 -5.11 -25.34
CA GLY A 9 20.97 -4.60 -23.98
C GLY A 9 20.10 -5.41 -23.03
N THR A 10 20.52 -5.45 -21.76
CA THR A 10 19.81 -6.18 -20.72
C THR A 10 19.45 -5.30 -19.53
N TYR A 11 18.36 -5.64 -18.88
CA TYR A 11 17.98 -5.05 -17.61
C TYR A 11 17.50 -6.12 -16.63
N LYS A 12 17.86 -5.96 -15.38
CA LYS A 12 17.52 -6.93 -14.32
C LYS A 12 16.13 -6.66 -13.76
N ILE A 13 15.16 -7.46 -14.14
CA ILE A 13 13.79 -7.42 -13.59
C ILE A 13 13.66 -8.58 -12.59
N ARG A 14 13.32 -8.25 -11.33
CA ARG A 14 13.11 -9.26 -10.26
C ARG A 14 14.23 -10.31 -10.16
N GLY A 15 15.47 -9.85 -10.29
CA GLY A 15 16.64 -10.70 -10.18
C GLY A 15 17.00 -11.51 -11.43
N LYS A 16 16.19 -11.50 -12.49
CA LYS A 16 16.46 -12.13 -13.79
C LYS A 16 16.91 -11.08 -14.80
N ASP A 17 17.94 -11.41 -15.57
CA ASP A 17 18.33 -10.56 -16.69
C ASP A 17 17.37 -10.78 -17.86
N VAL A 18 16.75 -9.69 -18.34
CA VAL A 18 15.81 -9.67 -19.45
C VAL A 18 16.47 -8.97 -20.61
N ASP A 19 16.46 -9.58 -21.79
CA ASP A 19 16.89 -8.98 -23.04
C ASP A 19 15.87 -7.95 -23.50
N LEU A 20 16.33 -6.75 -23.85
CA LEU A 20 15.50 -5.62 -24.26
C LEU A 20 15.66 -5.27 -25.73
N ALA A 21 16.27 -6.15 -26.53
CA ALA A 21 16.45 -5.92 -27.97
C ALA A 21 15.10 -5.65 -28.66
N GLY A 22 15.06 -4.58 -29.46
CA GLY A 22 13.85 -4.13 -30.16
C GLY A 22 12.98 -3.14 -29.39
N MET A 23 13.11 -3.02 -28.06
CA MET A 23 12.30 -2.13 -27.23
C MET A 23 12.69 -0.66 -27.41
N VAL A 24 11.70 0.23 -27.31
CA VAL A 24 11.87 1.68 -27.44
C VAL A 24 11.59 2.37 -26.11
N PHE A 25 12.50 3.24 -25.69
CA PHE A 25 12.40 4.00 -24.45
C PHE A 25 12.70 5.48 -24.69
N PRO A 26 12.13 6.41 -23.91
CA PRO A 26 12.60 7.79 -23.87
C PRO A 26 14.02 7.84 -23.27
N LEU A 27 14.94 8.49 -23.97
CA LEU A 27 16.32 8.68 -23.55
C LEU A 27 16.38 9.72 -22.41
N VAL A 28 17.07 9.39 -21.34
CA VAL A 28 17.37 10.31 -20.22
C VAL A 28 18.83 10.75 -20.27
N GLU A 29 19.76 9.80 -20.42
CA GLU A 29 21.20 10.07 -20.58
C GLU A 29 21.79 9.10 -21.59
N GLU A 30 22.71 9.59 -22.40
CA GLU A 30 23.46 8.81 -23.39
C GLU A 30 24.38 7.77 -22.70
N PHE A 31 24.99 6.92 -23.52
CA PHE A 31 25.87 5.86 -23.08
C PHE A 31 26.99 6.36 -22.15
N LYS A 32 27.15 5.65 -21.04
CA LYS A 32 28.22 5.87 -20.05
C LYS A 32 28.84 4.55 -19.64
N VAL A 33 30.12 4.59 -19.30
CA VAL A 33 30.82 3.45 -18.73
C VAL A 33 30.89 3.63 -17.21
N GLY A 34 30.35 2.68 -16.47
CA GLY A 34 30.39 2.63 -15.01
C GLY A 34 31.23 1.48 -14.48
N ALA A 35 31.32 1.33 -13.17
CA ALA A 35 32.11 0.29 -12.52
C ALA A 35 31.70 -1.17 -12.88
N LYS A 36 30.48 -1.36 -13.39
CA LYS A 36 29.91 -2.69 -13.76
C LYS A 36 29.76 -2.88 -15.28
N GLY A 37 30.32 -1.99 -16.09
CA GLY A 37 30.18 -2.01 -17.56
C GLY A 37 29.48 -0.79 -18.13
N GLY A 38 29.24 -0.80 -19.44
CA GLY A 38 28.53 0.25 -20.15
C GLY A 38 27.02 0.20 -19.90
N TYR A 39 26.37 1.36 -19.98
CA TYR A 39 24.91 1.47 -19.85
C TYR A 39 24.38 2.73 -20.52
N VAL A 40 23.13 2.68 -20.93
CA VAL A 40 22.31 3.84 -21.33
C VAL A 40 21.24 4.08 -20.27
N THR A 41 20.93 5.34 -19.94
CA THR A 41 19.87 5.67 -18.99
C THR A 41 18.61 6.08 -19.75
N VAL A 42 17.52 5.40 -19.47
CA VAL A 42 16.22 5.62 -20.13
C VAL A 42 15.10 5.79 -19.09
N ASP A 43 13.96 6.34 -19.52
CA ASP A 43 12.80 6.49 -18.64
C ASP A 43 11.97 5.20 -18.63
N GLY A 44 12.04 4.44 -17.53
CA GLY A 44 11.27 3.21 -17.32
C GLY A 44 9.76 3.44 -17.19
N ARG A 45 9.34 4.65 -16.78
CA ARG A 45 7.91 5.02 -16.64
C ARG A 45 7.12 4.92 -17.93
N ALA A 46 7.80 5.07 -19.06
CA ALA A 46 7.16 5.07 -20.38
C ALA A 46 6.81 3.66 -20.87
N VAL A 47 7.32 2.61 -20.21
CA VAL A 47 7.17 1.21 -20.65
C VAL A 47 6.65 0.34 -19.51
N ALA A 48 5.50 -0.30 -19.72
CA ALA A 48 4.91 -1.18 -18.71
C ALA A 48 5.88 -2.32 -18.33
N GLY A 49 5.83 -2.75 -17.08
CA GLY A 49 6.73 -3.78 -16.53
C GLY A 49 8.10 -3.27 -16.06
N PHE A 50 8.36 -1.97 -16.22
CA PHE A 50 9.60 -1.37 -15.73
C PHE A 50 9.35 -0.46 -14.52
N PRO A 51 10.40 -0.22 -13.68
CA PRO A 51 10.25 0.67 -12.52
C PRO A 51 9.82 2.09 -12.92
N ASP A 52 8.99 2.72 -12.08
CA ASP A 52 8.48 4.08 -12.28
C ASP A 52 9.55 5.17 -12.02
N ARG A 53 10.71 4.99 -12.67
CA ARG A 53 11.90 5.86 -12.57
C ARG A 53 12.81 5.68 -13.78
N ALA A 54 13.84 6.54 -13.88
CA ALA A 54 14.95 6.30 -14.79
C ALA A 54 15.69 4.99 -14.43
N ILE A 55 15.95 4.19 -15.45
CA ILE A 55 16.64 2.89 -15.34
C ILE A 55 17.90 2.87 -16.21
N LYS A 56 18.87 2.04 -15.82
CA LYS A 56 20.12 1.83 -16.55
C LYS A 56 20.05 0.49 -17.26
N ILE A 57 20.01 0.52 -18.59
CA ILE A 57 20.09 -0.67 -19.42
C ILE A 57 21.56 -0.97 -19.68
N ALA A 58 22.01 -2.16 -19.36
CA ALA A 58 23.38 -2.59 -19.63
C ALA A 58 23.56 -2.77 -21.13
N CYS A 59 24.56 -2.09 -21.70
CA CYS A 59 24.96 -2.11 -23.09
C CYS A 59 26.48 -2.21 -23.16
N ASN A 60 27.01 -2.79 -24.23
CA ASN A 60 28.47 -2.94 -24.40
C ASN A 60 29.09 -1.71 -25.10
N SER A 61 28.30 -1.07 -25.99
CA SER A 61 28.76 0.04 -26.80
C SER A 61 27.66 1.09 -27.04
N PRO A 62 28.01 2.32 -27.48
CA PRO A 62 27.02 3.31 -27.92
C PRO A 62 26.19 2.87 -29.16
N GLU A 63 26.64 1.84 -29.86
CA GLU A 63 25.97 1.32 -31.07
C GLU A 63 24.85 0.35 -30.72
N ASP A 64 24.78 -0.06 -29.46
CA ASP A 64 23.75 -0.99 -28.95
C ASP A 64 22.35 -0.33 -28.82
N TYR A 65 22.25 0.95 -29.12
CA TYR A 65 20.97 1.64 -29.24
C TYR A 65 21.02 2.71 -30.34
N VAL A 66 19.86 3.01 -30.91
CA VAL A 66 19.74 4.04 -31.98
C VAL A 66 18.62 5.01 -31.64
N ALA A 67 18.82 6.29 -32.00
CA ALA A 67 17.75 7.28 -31.92
C ALA A 67 16.61 6.90 -32.88
N THR A 68 15.36 7.04 -32.39
CA THR A 68 14.17 6.70 -33.17
C THR A 68 13.05 7.70 -32.93
N THR A 69 12.19 7.89 -33.94
CA THR A 69 10.94 8.63 -33.82
C THR A 69 9.76 7.74 -33.43
N ALA A 70 9.97 6.41 -33.36
CA ALA A 70 8.96 5.47 -32.92
C ALA A 70 8.55 5.80 -31.48
N ALA A 71 7.26 5.67 -31.19
CA ALA A 71 6.78 5.72 -29.81
C ALA A 71 7.33 4.52 -29.03
N ALA A 72 7.54 4.71 -27.71
CA ALA A 72 7.87 3.59 -26.85
C ALA A 72 6.73 2.56 -26.89
N GLU A 73 7.03 1.34 -27.33
CA GLU A 73 6.06 0.26 -27.32
C GLU A 73 5.84 -0.17 -25.87
N LYS A 74 4.60 -0.08 -25.39
CA LYS A 74 4.24 -0.61 -24.10
C LYS A 74 4.34 -2.13 -24.18
N ARG A 75 5.34 -2.71 -23.51
CA ARG A 75 5.33 -4.15 -23.23
C ARG A 75 4.13 -4.43 -22.32
N GLU A 76 3.20 -5.25 -22.78
CA GLU A 76 2.14 -5.76 -21.91
C GLU A 76 2.76 -6.80 -20.94
N GLU A 77 2.54 -6.61 -19.65
CA GLU A 77 2.90 -7.61 -18.64
C GLU A 77 1.99 -8.83 -18.81
N SER A 78 2.53 -10.04 -18.65
CA SER A 78 1.68 -11.24 -18.53
C SER A 78 0.94 -11.26 -17.22
N ASP A 79 -0.15 -12.03 -17.13
CA ASP A 79 -0.93 -12.19 -15.90
C ASP A 79 -0.06 -12.68 -14.73
N GLU A 80 0.89 -13.59 -15.00
CA GLU A 80 1.81 -14.09 -13.99
C GLU A 80 2.77 -13.01 -13.51
N GLU A 81 3.26 -12.13 -14.40
CA GLU A 81 4.10 -11.00 -14.03
C GLU A 81 3.33 -9.99 -13.17
N VAL A 82 2.07 -9.72 -13.52
CA VAL A 82 1.19 -8.82 -12.73
C VAL A 82 0.92 -9.41 -11.35
N VAL A 83 0.56 -10.69 -11.26
CA VAL A 83 0.31 -11.40 -9.99
C VAL A 83 1.55 -11.35 -9.10
N GLU A 84 2.73 -11.63 -9.66
CA GLU A 84 3.97 -11.60 -8.88
C GLU A 84 4.33 -10.19 -8.42
N ARG A 85 4.18 -9.18 -9.28
CA ARG A 85 4.37 -7.77 -8.91
C ARG A 85 3.46 -7.33 -7.77
N ILE A 86 2.19 -7.75 -7.81
CA ILE A 86 1.24 -7.45 -6.73
C ILE A 86 1.64 -8.20 -5.45
N ARG A 87 2.01 -9.47 -5.54
CA ARG A 87 2.47 -10.29 -4.40
C ARG A 87 3.67 -9.64 -3.72
N GLU A 88 4.70 -9.28 -4.47
CA GLU A 88 5.90 -8.61 -3.96
C GLU A 88 5.57 -7.34 -3.17
N ARG A 89 4.62 -6.51 -3.64
CA ARG A 89 4.19 -5.30 -2.94
C ARG A 89 3.54 -5.61 -1.58
N PHE A 90 2.70 -6.65 -1.51
CA PHE A 90 2.07 -7.05 -0.26
C PHE A 90 3.06 -7.75 0.69
N ASP A 91 4.03 -8.48 0.18
CA ASP A 91 5.12 -9.03 0.98
C ASP A 91 6.01 -7.92 1.55
N MET A 92 6.33 -6.88 0.76
CA MET A 92 6.99 -5.68 1.28
C MET A 92 6.17 -4.98 2.37
N LEU A 93 4.83 -4.92 2.24
CA LEU A 93 3.97 -4.39 3.30
C LEU A 93 4.15 -5.17 4.60
N LYS A 94 4.14 -6.50 4.53
CA LYS A 94 4.35 -7.37 5.70
C LYS A 94 5.73 -7.16 6.31
N ASP A 95 6.76 -7.05 5.50
CA ASP A 95 8.14 -6.84 5.99
C ASP A 95 8.33 -5.44 6.59
N MET A 96 7.77 -4.40 5.96
CA MET A 96 7.75 -3.06 6.53
C MET A 96 6.97 -3.01 7.85
N THR A 97 5.85 -3.71 7.96
CA THR A 97 5.08 -3.82 9.22
C THR A 97 5.91 -4.48 10.32
N LYS A 98 6.69 -5.53 10.01
CA LYS A 98 7.64 -6.14 10.95
C LYS A 98 8.72 -5.16 11.40
N ALA A 99 9.26 -4.36 10.46
CA ALA A 99 10.28 -3.34 10.77
C ALA A 99 9.71 -2.22 11.66
N VAL A 100 8.47 -1.77 11.40
CA VAL A 100 7.75 -0.84 12.27
C VAL A 100 7.55 -1.42 13.67
N ARG A 101 7.15 -2.69 13.76
CA ARG A 101 6.93 -3.37 15.05
C ARG A 101 8.23 -3.52 15.86
N LYS A 102 9.37 -3.73 15.20
CA LYS A 102 10.69 -3.77 15.86
C LYS A 102 11.19 -2.38 16.30
N GLY A 103 10.60 -1.32 15.76
CA GLY A 103 11.05 0.06 15.97
C GLY A 103 12.21 0.51 15.07
N ASP A 104 12.58 -0.31 14.08
CA ASP A 104 13.59 0.03 13.06
C ASP A 104 13.06 1.12 12.11
N VAL A 105 11.74 1.08 11.85
CA VAL A 105 10.98 2.08 11.10
C VAL A 105 10.02 2.78 12.04
N ARG A 106 10.11 4.11 12.13
CA ARG A 106 9.28 4.92 13.05
C ARG A 106 7.85 5.07 12.59
N ALA A 107 7.66 5.26 11.29
CA ALA A 107 6.34 5.43 10.73
C ALA A 107 6.29 5.04 9.25
N MET A 108 5.13 4.55 8.83
CA MET A 108 4.81 4.34 7.42
C MET A 108 3.39 4.76 7.09
N ILE A 109 3.19 5.19 5.86
CA ILE A 109 1.89 5.45 5.25
C ILE A 109 1.65 4.38 4.21
N VAL A 110 0.50 3.72 4.28
CA VAL A 110 0.05 2.71 3.32
C VAL A 110 -1.15 3.26 2.58
N SER A 111 -0.94 3.64 1.32
CA SER A 111 -1.98 4.17 0.44
C SER A 111 -2.40 3.14 -0.59
N GLY A 112 -3.62 3.23 -1.07
CA GLY A 112 -4.15 2.37 -2.13
C GLY A 112 -5.68 2.31 -2.14
N PRO A 113 -6.30 1.73 -3.18
CA PRO A 113 -7.75 1.67 -3.28
C PRO A 113 -8.38 0.86 -2.14
N PRO A 114 -9.65 1.09 -1.82
CA PRO A 114 -10.37 0.31 -0.83
C PRO A 114 -10.47 -1.16 -1.26
N GLY A 115 -10.56 -2.07 -0.28
CA GLY A 115 -10.84 -3.48 -0.52
C GLY A 115 -9.73 -4.31 -1.20
N VAL A 116 -8.47 -3.84 -1.24
CA VAL A 116 -7.33 -4.60 -1.79
C VAL A 116 -6.56 -5.42 -0.75
N GLY A 117 -6.90 -5.29 0.55
CA GLY A 117 -6.28 -6.06 1.63
C GLY A 117 -5.23 -5.31 2.45
N LYS A 118 -5.14 -3.96 2.38
CA LYS A 118 -4.17 -3.15 3.14
C LYS A 118 -4.22 -3.42 4.64
N SER A 119 -5.38 -3.18 5.25
CA SER A 119 -5.60 -3.36 6.69
C SER A 119 -5.34 -4.79 7.12
N HIS A 120 -5.84 -5.76 6.36
CA HIS A 120 -5.62 -7.18 6.61
C HIS A 120 -4.12 -7.54 6.63
N GLY A 121 -3.35 -7.07 5.64
CA GLY A 121 -1.90 -7.34 5.57
C GLY A 121 -1.11 -6.77 6.75
N VAL A 122 -1.52 -5.61 7.30
CA VAL A 122 -0.92 -5.02 8.51
C VAL A 122 -1.36 -5.78 9.76
N GLU A 123 -2.67 -5.99 9.92
CA GLU A 123 -3.25 -6.67 11.09
C GLU A 123 -2.74 -8.11 11.21
N GLU A 124 -2.65 -8.87 10.11
CA GLU A 124 -2.10 -10.23 10.09
C GLU A 124 -0.70 -10.31 10.72
N VAL A 125 0.15 -9.34 10.42
CA VAL A 125 1.50 -9.30 11.01
C VAL A 125 1.46 -8.93 12.48
N LEU A 126 0.67 -7.92 12.86
CA LEU A 126 0.61 -7.44 14.25
C LEU A 126 -0.08 -8.44 15.19
N ASP A 127 -1.11 -9.13 14.71
CA ASP A 127 -1.87 -10.11 15.51
C ASP A 127 -1.03 -11.32 15.93
N ARG A 128 0.01 -11.67 15.16
CA ARG A 128 0.96 -12.70 15.57
C ARG A 128 1.66 -12.36 16.89
N TYR A 129 1.74 -11.10 17.27
CA TYR A 129 2.33 -10.63 18.53
C TYR A 129 1.31 -10.56 19.68
N LYS A 130 0.00 -10.71 19.42
CA LYS A 130 -1.02 -10.79 20.50
C LYS A 130 -0.79 -11.95 21.48
N MET A 131 -0.20 -13.03 21.01
CA MET A 131 0.19 -14.13 21.91
C MET A 131 1.16 -13.67 23.01
N MET A 132 2.04 -12.71 22.71
CA MET A 132 2.96 -12.14 23.69
C MET A 132 2.23 -11.23 24.69
N GLU A 133 1.17 -10.55 24.29
CA GLU A 133 0.31 -9.76 25.19
C GLU A 133 -0.33 -10.64 26.26
N ASN A 134 -0.82 -11.82 25.87
CA ASN A 134 -1.40 -12.82 26.77
C ASN A 134 -0.38 -13.41 27.75
N LEU A 135 0.92 -13.30 27.45
CA LEU A 135 2.02 -13.71 28.33
C LEU A 135 2.50 -12.59 29.27
N GLY A 136 1.78 -11.46 29.36
CA GLY A 136 2.07 -10.36 30.28
C GLY A 136 2.93 -9.25 29.72
N ALA A 137 3.21 -9.22 28.42
CA ALA A 137 3.97 -8.14 27.77
C ALA A 137 3.19 -6.80 27.65
N GLY A 138 1.91 -6.77 28.07
CA GLY A 138 1.01 -5.62 27.87
C GLY A 138 0.63 -5.40 26.42
N GLN A 139 -0.23 -4.42 26.17
CA GLN A 139 -0.69 -4.09 24.81
C GLN A 139 0.48 -3.67 23.92
N THR A 140 0.69 -4.38 22.80
CA THR A 140 1.81 -4.15 21.88
C THR A 140 1.41 -3.30 20.69
N HIS A 141 0.14 -3.31 20.31
CA HIS A 141 -0.39 -2.47 19.23
C HIS A 141 -1.86 -2.11 19.47
N GLU A 142 -2.30 -1.03 18.84
CA GLU A 142 -3.72 -0.63 18.81
C GLU A 142 -4.08 -0.20 17.39
N VAL A 143 -5.17 -0.79 16.84
CA VAL A 143 -5.76 -0.37 15.55
C VAL A 143 -6.94 0.54 15.84
N ILE A 144 -6.87 1.75 15.34
CA ILE A 144 -7.86 2.80 15.52
C ILE A 144 -8.53 3.06 14.18
N LYS A 145 -9.87 2.96 14.15
CA LYS A 145 -10.68 3.17 12.94
C LYS A 145 -11.68 4.30 13.17
N GLY A 146 -11.94 5.08 12.12
CA GLY A 146 -12.96 6.12 12.12
C GLY A 146 -12.47 7.52 12.49
N ALA A 147 -13.37 8.42 12.87
CA ALA A 147 -13.08 9.82 13.12
C ALA A 147 -12.46 10.07 14.50
N MET A 148 -11.52 11.00 14.57
CA MET A 148 -10.82 11.36 15.79
C MET A 148 -10.61 12.88 15.87
N SER A 149 -10.79 13.45 17.05
CA SER A 149 -10.40 14.84 17.34
C SER A 149 -8.93 14.93 17.76
N ALA A 150 -8.30 16.10 17.64
CA ALA A 150 -6.92 16.32 18.07
C ALA A 150 -6.65 15.90 19.52
N ILE A 151 -7.57 16.18 20.41
CA ILE A 151 -7.44 15.76 21.82
C ILE A 151 -7.56 14.24 21.99
N GLY A 152 -8.40 13.59 21.18
CA GLY A 152 -8.49 12.14 21.13
C GLY A 152 -7.19 11.53 20.61
N LEU A 153 -6.61 12.10 19.56
CA LEU A 153 -5.32 11.72 19.02
C LEU A 153 -4.21 11.83 20.06
N TYR A 154 -4.13 12.97 20.77
CA TYR A 154 -3.15 13.20 21.81
C TYR A 154 -3.23 12.15 22.93
N CYS A 155 -4.44 11.87 23.42
CA CYS A 155 -4.67 10.83 24.44
C CYS A 155 -4.27 9.42 23.95
N LYS A 156 -4.57 9.09 22.70
CA LYS A 156 -4.21 7.79 22.12
C LYS A 156 -2.70 7.64 21.96
N LEU A 157 -2.03 8.67 21.47
CA LEU A 157 -0.56 8.67 21.37
C LEU A 157 0.09 8.53 22.76
N TYR A 158 -0.46 9.18 23.80
CA TYR A 158 0.04 9.04 25.16
C TYR A 158 -0.07 7.60 25.67
N LYS A 159 -1.25 6.98 25.54
CA LYS A 159 -1.49 5.59 25.98
C LYS A 159 -0.58 4.57 25.30
N MET A 160 -0.17 4.89 24.09
CA MET A 160 0.70 4.04 23.25
C MET A 160 2.11 4.60 23.08
N ALA A 161 2.58 5.47 23.99
CA ALA A 161 3.83 6.21 23.81
C ALA A 161 5.11 5.37 23.95
N ASP A 162 5.04 4.22 24.60
CA ASP A 162 6.23 3.44 24.98
C ASP A 162 6.92 2.80 23.78
N LYS A 163 8.23 2.62 23.92
CA LYS A 163 9.07 1.93 22.94
C LYS A 163 8.54 0.50 22.68
N GLY A 164 8.50 0.14 21.41
CA GLY A 164 8.05 -1.18 20.96
C GLY A 164 6.52 -1.31 20.89
N LYS A 165 5.75 -0.24 21.10
CA LYS A 165 4.33 -0.20 20.77
C LYS A 165 4.10 0.35 19.35
N VAL A 166 2.97 -0.02 18.74
CA VAL A 166 2.56 0.44 17.40
C VAL A 166 1.14 0.97 17.44
N VAL A 167 0.94 2.19 16.94
CA VAL A 167 -0.40 2.74 16.71
C VAL A 167 -0.72 2.65 15.23
N VAL A 168 -1.84 2.03 14.89
CA VAL A 168 -2.33 1.96 13.51
C VAL A 168 -3.56 2.85 13.37
N PHE A 169 -3.50 3.83 12.49
CA PHE A 169 -4.63 4.66 12.09
C PHE A 169 -5.17 4.15 10.77
N ASP A 170 -6.32 3.46 10.81
CA ASP A 170 -6.95 2.85 9.65
C ASP A 170 -8.20 3.64 9.25
N ASP A 171 -8.17 4.23 8.04
CA ASP A 171 -9.21 5.13 7.52
C ASP A 171 -9.55 6.31 8.49
N CYS A 172 -8.54 6.82 9.22
CA CYS A 172 -8.67 7.97 10.11
C CYS A 172 -8.34 9.29 9.43
N ASP A 173 -8.72 9.48 8.18
CA ASP A 173 -8.32 10.62 7.32
C ASP A 173 -8.72 12.00 7.89
N SER A 174 -9.66 12.05 8.85
CA SER A 174 -10.02 13.28 9.56
C SER A 174 -8.83 13.95 10.27
N ILE A 175 -7.83 13.17 10.73
CA ILE A 175 -6.64 13.71 11.39
C ILE A 175 -5.73 14.50 10.43
N PHE A 176 -5.81 14.23 9.13
CA PHE A 176 -5.04 14.94 8.11
C PHE A 176 -5.69 16.29 7.72
N ASN A 177 -6.99 16.45 7.98
CA ASN A 177 -7.74 17.66 7.68
C ASN A 177 -7.74 18.68 8.84
N ASP A 178 -7.28 18.26 10.03
CA ASP A 178 -7.24 19.10 11.23
C ASP A 178 -5.81 19.58 11.53
N GLU A 179 -5.61 20.90 11.52
CA GLU A 179 -4.28 21.50 11.68
C GLU A 179 -3.64 21.17 13.03
N LEU A 180 -4.46 21.08 14.09
CA LEU A 180 -3.96 20.72 15.42
C LEU A 180 -3.49 19.26 15.47
N SER A 181 -4.26 18.35 14.91
CA SER A 181 -3.89 16.94 14.75
C SER A 181 -2.59 16.77 13.96
N LEU A 182 -2.44 17.54 12.86
CA LEU A 182 -1.22 17.52 12.06
C LEU A 182 0.02 18.00 12.83
N ASN A 183 -0.13 19.05 13.65
CA ASN A 183 0.99 19.54 14.46
C ASN A 183 1.40 18.51 15.52
N ILE A 184 0.44 17.81 16.12
CA ILE A 184 0.69 16.68 17.02
C ILE A 184 1.43 15.54 16.28
N LEU A 185 0.97 15.17 15.08
CA LEU A 185 1.61 14.14 14.27
C LEU A 185 3.02 14.52 13.84
N LYS A 186 3.26 15.78 13.44
CA LYS A 186 4.60 16.27 13.09
C LYS A 186 5.57 16.13 14.27
N ALA A 187 5.10 16.41 15.51
CA ALA A 187 5.90 16.23 16.72
C ALA A 187 6.14 14.74 17.04
N ALA A 188 5.12 13.89 16.88
CA ALA A 188 5.21 12.44 17.10
C ALA A 188 6.15 11.75 16.12
N LEU A 189 6.25 12.26 14.88
CA LEU A 189 7.00 11.67 13.77
C LEU A 189 8.32 12.38 13.47
N ASP A 190 8.74 13.34 14.34
CA ASP A 190 9.99 14.07 14.15
C ASP A 190 11.19 13.11 13.99
N SER A 191 12.12 13.48 13.11
CA SER A 191 13.36 12.73 12.87
C SER A 191 14.36 12.76 14.04
N LYS A 192 14.17 13.64 15.01
CA LYS A 192 15.03 13.75 16.20
C LYS A 192 15.04 12.46 17.02
N LYS A 193 16.13 12.24 17.76
CA LYS A 193 16.30 11.08 18.62
C LYS A 193 15.24 11.03 19.74
N THR A 194 14.90 12.19 20.31
CA THR A 194 13.85 12.33 21.34
C THR A 194 12.68 13.08 20.73
N ARG A 195 11.52 12.48 20.72
CA ARG A 195 10.27 13.05 20.25
C ARG A 195 9.41 13.37 21.46
N THR A 196 9.12 14.65 21.67
CA THR A 196 8.25 15.10 22.76
C THR A 196 7.04 15.79 22.15
N ILE A 197 5.87 15.36 22.54
CA ILE A 197 4.61 15.97 22.13
C ILE A 197 4.11 16.85 23.26
N HIS A 198 3.68 18.07 22.95
CA HIS A 198 3.19 19.05 23.91
C HIS A 198 1.74 19.43 23.60
N TRP A 199 0.95 19.60 24.65
CA TRP A 199 -0.38 20.19 24.61
C TRP A 199 -0.35 21.50 25.40
N ASN A 200 -0.23 22.62 24.74
CA ASN A 200 0.05 23.92 25.36
C ASN A 200 -1.21 24.73 25.75
N THR A 201 -2.37 24.09 25.79
CA THR A 201 -3.62 24.73 26.19
C THR A 201 -4.27 23.97 27.34
N ASP A 202 -4.98 24.69 28.22
CA ASP A 202 -5.70 24.06 29.31
C ASP A 202 -6.79 23.11 28.77
N SER A 203 -6.88 21.88 29.32
CA SER A 203 -7.83 20.89 28.89
C SER A 203 -8.38 20.09 30.08
N PHE A 204 -9.67 20.29 30.36
CA PHE A 204 -10.40 19.54 31.37
C PHE A 204 -10.39 18.03 31.05
N LYS A 205 -10.46 17.64 29.76
CA LYS A 205 -10.45 16.24 29.33
C LYS A 205 -9.11 15.57 29.64
N LEU A 206 -7.97 16.23 29.37
CA LEU A 206 -6.65 15.67 29.67
C LEU A 206 -6.48 15.44 31.18
N ARG A 207 -6.90 16.40 32.01
CA ARG A 207 -6.85 16.25 33.47
C ARG A 207 -7.69 15.07 33.97
N ASN A 208 -8.90 14.93 33.46
CA ASN A 208 -9.79 13.84 33.84
C ASN A 208 -9.26 12.47 33.44
N GLU A 209 -8.58 12.37 32.29
CA GLU A 209 -7.98 11.10 31.82
C GLU A 209 -6.56 10.89 32.40
N GLY A 210 -6.03 11.79 33.21
CA GLY A 210 -4.69 11.69 33.77
C GLY A 210 -3.58 11.79 32.73
N VAL A 211 -3.85 12.49 31.61
CA VAL A 211 -2.90 12.66 30.50
C VAL A 211 -2.10 13.95 30.74
N PRO A 212 -0.75 13.90 30.80
CA PRO A 212 0.06 15.08 31.05
C PRO A 212 0.08 16.03 29.84
N ASP A 213 0.45 17.31 30.08
CA ASP A 213 0.57 18.33 29.03
C ASP A 213 1.75 18.08 28.09
N SER A 214 2.67 17.19 28.45
CA SER A 214 3.74 16.75 27.55
C SER A 214 4.21 15.34 27.88
N PHE A 215 4.63 14.61 26.86
CA PHE A 215 5.21 13.28 27.03
C PHE A 215 6.18 12.93 25.92
N LYS A 216 7.08 12.00 26.18
CA LYS A 216 7.94 11.41 25.14
C LYS A 216 7.16 10.35 24.39
N PHE A 217 7.28 10.38 23.08
CA PHE A 217 6.68 9.38 22.19
C PHE A 217 7.78 8.52 21.56
N GLU A 218 7.90 7.28 21.98
CA GLU A 218 8.92 6.33 21.51
C GLU A 218 8.34 5.21 20.65
N ALA A 219 7.01 5.14 20.55
CA ALA A 219 6.31 4.17 19.72
C ALA A 219 6.45 4.45 18.22
N SER A 220 5.95 3.52 17.43
CA SER A 220 5.86 3.62 15.98
C SER A 220 4.42 3.82 15.52
N ALA A 221 4.22 4.36 14.31
CA ALA A 221 2.89 4.63 13.77
C ALA A 221 2.73 4.07 12.34
N ILE A 222 1.55 3.54 12.04
CA ILE A 222 1.14 3.12 10.70
C ILE A 222 -0.14 3.88 10.33
N PHE A 223 -0.16 4.50 9.17
CA PHE A 223 -1.34 5.15 8.61
C PHE A 223 -1.80 4.37 7.39
N ILE A 224 -3.04 3.90 7.41
CA ILE A 224 -3.68 3.23 6.28
C ILE A 224 -4.75 4.16 5.75
N THR A 225 -4.69 4.50 4.47
CA THR A 225 -5.59 5.47 3.84
C THR A 225 -5.95 5.07 2.41
N ASN A 226 -7.07 5.57 1.93
CA ASN A 226 -7.47 5.49 0.53
C ASN A 226 -7.08 6.77 -0.25
N LEU A 227 -6.54 7.78 0.42
CA LEU A 227 -6.08 9.01 -0.21
C LEU A 227 -4.84 8.76 -1.06
N LYS A 228 -4.89 9.20 -2.31
CA LYS A 228 -3.71 9.30 -3.19
C LYS A 228 -3.11 10.70 -3.00
N PHE A 229 -1.99 10.78 -2.31
CA PHE A 229 -1.37 12.04 -1.90
C PHE A 229 -1.00 12.93 -3.09
N ASP A 230 -0.54 12.34 -4.18
CA ASP A 230 -0.21 13.02 -5.44
C ASP A 230 -1.43 13.67 -6.13
N LYS A 231 -2.64 13.16 -5.88
CA LYS A 231 -3.90 13.69 -6.45
C LYS A 231 -4.58 14.75 -5.59
N VAL A 232 -4.16 14.89 -4.34
CA VAL A 232 -4.69 15.90 -3.42
C VAL A 232 -4.13 17.28 -3.76
N LYS A 233 -4.95 18.34 -3.65
CA LYS A 233 -4.58 19.73 -3.96
C LYS A 233 -4.85 20.65 -2.78
N GLY A 234 -4.25 21.87 -2.82
CA GLY A 234 -4.46 22.92 -1.82
C GLY A 234 -3.76 22.65 -0.49
N LYS A 235 -4.26 23.25 0.58
CA LYS A 235 -3.66 23.20 1.93
C LYS A 235 -3.44 21.77 2.44
N LEU A 236 -4.35 20.87 2.13
CA LEU A 236 -4.23 19.45 2.51
C LEU A 236 -2.98 18.81 1.88
N ARG A 237 -2.62 19.16 0.64
CA ARG A 237 -1.40 18.66 -0.02
C ARG A 237 -0.15 19.01 0.77
N GLU A 238 0.00 20.28 1.18
CA GLU A 238 1.15 20.74 1.97
C GLU A 238 1.26 19.97 3.30
N HIS A 239 0.12 19.69 3.91
CA HIS A 239 0.04 18.91 5.14
C HIS A 239 0.49 17.46 4.95
N LEU A 240 0.03 16.82 3.88
CA LEU A 240 0.38 15.45 3.56
C LEU A 240 1.85 15.32 3.17
N GLU A 241 2.42 16.26 2.42
CA GLU A 241 3.85 16.33 2.10
C GLU A 241 4.73 16.41 3.36
N ALA A 242 4.27 17.19 4.35
CA ALA A 242 4.99 17.28 5.63
C ALA A 242 4.98 15.94 6.42
N LEU A 243 3.96 15.11 6.27
CA LEU A 243 3.92 13.77 6.86
C LEU A 243 4.71 12.77 6.01
N GLU A 244 4.56 12.81 4.69
CA GLU A 244 5.28 11.97 3.74
C GLU A 244 6.80 12.09 3.92
N SER A 245 7.31 13.30 4.16
CA SER A 245 8.73 13.54 4.45
C SER A 245 9.25 12.89 5.74
N ARG A 246 8.34 12.45 6.64
CA ARG A 246 8.66 11.84 7.94
C ARG A 246 8.34 10.35 8.01
N CYS A 247 7.62 9.84 7.02
CA CYS A 247 7.15 8.45 6.95
C CYS A 247 7.73 7.75 5.73
N HIS A 248 7.85 6.45 5.80
CA HIS A 248 7.99 5.65 4.58
C HIS A 248 6.63 5.55 3.90
N TYR A 249 6.56 5.96 2.64
CA TYR A 249 5.32 5.91 1.86
C TYR A 249 5.27 4.65 1.01
N MET A 250 4.22 3.86 1.17
CA MET A 250 3.98 2.65 0.40
C MET A 250 2.69 2.77 -0.38
N ASP A 251 2.80 2.75 -1.70
CA ASP A 251 1.68 2.77 -2.61
C ASP A 251 1.30 1.33 -3.05
N LEU A 252 0.11 0.90 -2.66
CA LEU A 252 -0.49 -0.37 -3.05
C LEU A 252 -1.58 -0.17 -4.11
N THR A 253 -1.44 0.86 -4.94
CA THR A 253 -2.38 1.12 -6.02
C THR A 253 -2.40 -0.04 -7.01
N ILE A 254 -3.61 -0.50 -7.29
CA ILE A 254 -3.95 -1.44 -8.35
C ILE A 254 -4.87 -0.66 -9.28
N ASP A 255 -4.36 -0.28 -10.46
CA ASP A 255 -5.01 0.74 -11.29
C ASP A 255 -6.09 0.15 -12.20
N THR A 256 -5.93 -1.06 -12.70
CA THR A 256 -6.86 -1.65 -13.67
C THR A 256 -7.81 -2.64 -13.01
N ASP A 257 -9.01 -2.81 -13.60
CA ASP A 257 -9.94 -3.84 -13.12
C ASP A 257 -9.41 -5.25 -13.40
N HIS A 258 -8.56 -5.41 -14.44
CA HIS A 258 -7.84 -6.64 -14.71
C HIS A 258 -6.88 -7.00 -13.54
N ASP A 259 -6.01 -6.07 -13.13
CA ASP A 259 -5.10 -6.28 -12.00
C ASP A 259 -5.87 -6.55 -10.69
N LYS A 260 -7.01 -5.86 -10.47
CA LYS A 260 -7.87 -6.12 -9.31
C LYS A 260 -8.43 -7.55 -9.34
N MET A 261 -8.86 -8.03 -10.51
CA MET A 261 -9.37 -9.38 -10.65
C MET A 261 -8.27 -10.42 -10.41
N LEU A 262 -7.07 -10.21 -10.93
CA LEU A 262 -5.92 -11.05 -10.66
C LEU A 262 -5.58 -11.09 -9.15
N ARG A 263 -5.65 -9.92 -8.48
CA ARG A 263 -5.48 -9.86 -7.02
C ARG A 263 -6.56 -10.62 -6.27
N ILE A 264 -7.81 -10.51 -6.69
CA ILE A 264 -8.94 -11.24 -6.09
C ILE A 264 -8.70 -12.74 -6.25
N LYS A 265 -8.38 -13.23 -7.45
CA LYS A 265 -8.08 -14.65 -7.71
C LYS A 265 -6.94 -15.14 -6.83
N GLN A 266 -5.86 -14.35 -6.72
CA GLN A 266 -4.72 -14.70 -5.87
C GLN A 266 -5.12 -14.87 -4.41
N VAL A 267 -5.80 -13.87 -3.81
CA VAL A 267 -6.14 -13.90 -2.38
C VAL A 267 -7.18 -14.97 -2.06
N THR A 268 -8.09 -15.25 -3.00
CA THR A 268 -9.04 -16.37 -2.85
C THR A 268 -8.34 -17.71 -2.90
N ALA A 269 -7.39 -17.90 -3.81
CA ALA A 269 -6.55 -19.10 -3.87
C ALA A 269 -5.68 -19.27 -2.61
N ASP A 270 -5.26 -18.18 -1.99
CA ASP A 270 -4.52 -18.16 -0.72
C ASP A 270 -5.42 -18.46 0.52
N GLY A 271 -6.69 -18.84 0.31
CA GLY A 271 -7.59 -19.34 1.38
C GLY A 271 -8.52 -18.30 2.00
N MET A 272 -8.77 -17.15 1.35
CA MET A 272 -9.66 -16.11 1.89
C MET A 272 -11.06 -16.61 2.26
N LEU A 273 -11.58 -17.62 1.53
CA LEU A 273 -12.91 -18.16 1.73
C LEU A 273 -12.97 -19.40 2.65
N ASP A 274 -11.84 -19.86 3.19
CA ASP A 274 -11.79 -21.09 4.00
C ASP A 274 -12.58 -20.97 5.33
N ALA A 275 -12.66 -19.76 5.86
CA ALA A 275 -13.45 -19.49 7.08
C ALA A 275 -14.98 -19.55 6.87
N TYR A 276 -15.45 -19.67 5.63
CA TYR A 276 -16.88 -19.68 5.31
C TYR A 276 -17.54 -21.06 5.37
N ASP A 277 -16.76 -22.15 5.45
CA ASP A 277 -17.25 -23.55 5.38
C ASP A 277 -18.06 -23.82 4.09
N LEU A 278 -17.65 -23.23 2.97
CA LEU A 278 -18.22 -23.48 1.65
C LEU A 278 -17.45 -24.62 0.99
N ASP A 279 -18.16 -25.45 0.23
CA ASP A 279 -17.51 -26.42 -0.62
C ASP A 279 -16.74 -25.76 -1.78
N ASP A 280 -15.86 -26.51 -2.42
CA ASP A 280 -14.99 -25.96 -3.47
C ASP A 280 -15.79 -25.55 -4.71
N GLU A 281 -16.90 -26.28 -5.03
CA GLU A 281 -17.80 -25.95 -6.13
C GLU A 281 -18.45 -24.57 -5.92
N THR A 282 -19.01 -24.31 -4.74
CA THR A 282 -19.57 -22.97 -4.39
C THR A 282 -18.50 -21.88 -4.41
N LYS A 283 -17.27 -22.17 -3.98
CA LYS A 283 -16.17 -21.17 -4.05
C LYS A 283 -15.84 -20.83 -5.52
N GLU A 284 -15.80 -21.80 -6.40
CA GLU A 284 -15.59 -21.61 -7.84
C GLU A 284 -16.74 -20.82 -8.47
N GLU A 285 -18.00 -21.16 -8.16
CA GLU A 285 -19.19 -20.43 -8.64
C GLU A 285 -19.16 -18.95 -8.22
N ILE A 286 -18.75 -18.65 -6.98
CA ILE A 286 -18.59 -17.26 -6.49
C ILE A 286 -17.56 -16.53 -7.35
N MET A 287 -16.44 -17.15 -7.64
CA MET A 287 -15.36 -16.54 -8.42
C MET A 287 -15.78 -16.32 -9.87
N ASP A 288 -16.51 -17.25 -10.46
CA ASP A 288 -17.07 -17.12 -11.80
C ASP A 288 -18.13 -16.00 -11.87
N PHE A 289 -19.01 -15.92 -10.87
CA PHE A 289 -19.97 -14.82 -10.75
C PHE A 289 -19.28 -13.46 -10.72
N ILE A 290 -18.20 -13.31 -9.95
CA ILE A 290 -17.43 -12.07 -9.86
C ILE A 290 -16.75 -11.75 -11.19
N ASP A 291 -16.11 -12.72 -11.85
CA ASP A 291 -15.38 -12.50 -13.10
C ASP A 291 -16.31 -12.14 -14.27
N ILE A 292 -17.43 -12.87 -14.39
CA ILE A 292 -18.44 -12.65 -15.43
C ILE A 292 -19.10 -11.27 -15.27
N ASN A 293 -19.33 -10.84 -14.03
CA ASN A 293 -20.06 -9.60 -13.74
C ASN A 293 -19.16 -8.41 -13.36
N LYS A 294 -17.84 -8.51 -13.48
CA LYS A 294 -16.86 -7.52 -12.99
C LYS A 294 -17.15 -6.07 -13.42
N GLU A 295 -17.60 -5.85 -14.65
CA GLU A 295 -17.93 -4.52 -15.16
C GLU A 295 -19.24 -3.95 -14.59
N LYS A 296 -20.16 -4.83 -14.16
CA LYS A 296 -21.45 -4.47 -13.61
C LYS A 296 -21.46 -4.37 -12.08
N LEU A 297 -20.40 -4.83 -11.41
CA LEU A 297 -20.29 -4.71 -9.96
C LEU A 297 -20.21 -3.25 -9.53
N ARG A 298 -20.81 -2.91 -8.37
CA ARG A 298 -20.66 -1.58 -7.74
C ARG A 298 -19.21 -1.30 -7.39
N GLU A 299 -18.49 -2.34 -6.96
CA GLU A 299 -17.10 -2.29 -6.57
C GLU A 299 -16.44 -3.66 -6.88
N LEU A 300 -15.37 -3.65 -7.64
CA LEU A 300 -14.52 -4.84 -7.84
C LEU A 300 -13.46 -4.87 -6.75
N SER A 301 -13.67 -5.66 -5.70
CA SER A 301 -12.81 -5.71 -4.51
C SER A 301 -12.96 -7.02 -3.74
N LEU A 302 -12.01 -7.32 -2.85
CA LEU A 302 -12.11 -8.45 -1.93
C LEU A 302 -13.37 -8.37 -1.04
N ARG A 303 -13.81 -7.16 -0.68
CA ARG A 303 -15.04 -6.97 0.11
C ARG A 303 -16.28 -7.45 -0.65
N THR A 304 -16.32 -7.30 -1.96
CA THR A 304 -17.44 -7.79 -2.78
C THR A 304 -17.47 -9.31 -2.80
N VAL A 305 -16.30 -9.97 -2.91
CA VAL A 305 -16.22 -11.44 -2.81
C VAL A 305 -16.76 -11.92 -1.46
N LEU A 306 -16.35 -11.31 -0.34
CA LEU A 306 -16.85 -11.67 0.98
C LEU A 306 -18.35 -11.47 1.11
N LYS A 307 -18.92 -10.37 0.57
CA LYS A 307 -20.38 -10.16 0.55
C LYS A 307 -21.13 -11.24 -0.23
N VAL A 308 -20.59 -11.70 -1.35
CA VAL A 308 -21.18 -12.79 -2.13
C VAL A 308 -21.07 -14.11 -1.36
N ALA A 309 -19.93 -14.37 -0.71
CA ALA A 309 -19.73 -15.54 0.15
C ALA A 309 -20.69 -15.55 1.35
N ASP A 310 -20.96 -14.37 1.97
CA ASP A 310 -22.01 -14.25 3.01
C ASP A 310 -23.39 -14.69 2.50
N LEU A 311 -23.73 -14.30 1.26
CA LEU A 311 -24.99 -14.68 0.65
C LEU A 311 -25.04 -16.18 0.29
N ALA A 312 -23.97 -16.74 -0.25
CA ALA A 312 -23.87 -18.15 -0.58
C ALA A 312 -24.02 -19.02 0.68
N LYS A 313 -23.37 -18.64 1.78
CA LYS A 313 -23.51 -19.31 3.06
C LYS A 313 -24.93 -19.21 3.65
N ALA A 314 -25.54 -18.02 3.59
CA ALA A 314 -26.84 -17.78 4.19
C ALA A 314 -28.02 -18.29 3.33
N PHE A 315 -27.86 -18.32 2.01
CA PHE A 315 -28.92 -18.61 1.06
C PHE A 315 -28.43 -19.51 -0.09
N PRO A 316 -28.03 -20.76 0.15
CA PRO A 316 -27.33 -21.60 -0.83
C PRO A 316 -28.06 -21.75 -2.18
N THR A 317 -29.38 -21.71 -2.21
CA THR A 317 -30.19 -21.89 -3.44
C THR A 317 -30.61 -20.57 -4.12
N LYS A 318 -30.28 -19.41 -3.55
CA LYS A 318 -30.78 -18.09 -4.02
C LYS A 318 -29.68 -17.02 -4.07
N TRP A 319 -28.46 -17.37 -3.71
CA TRP A 319 -27.39 -16.41 -3.48
C TRP A 319 -27.07 -15.58 -4.73
N GLU A 320 -27.11 -16.18 -5.92
CA GLU A 320 -26.83 -15.46 -7.18
C GLU A 320 -27.84 -14.34 -7.41
N ALA A 321 -29.15 -14.65 -7.34
CA ALA A 321 -30.21 -13.64 -7.53
C ALA A 321 -30.13 -12.54 -6.45
N MET A 322 -29.70 -12.88 -5.23
CA MET A 322 -29.50 -11.91 -4.17
C MET A 322 -28.24 -11.07 -4.42
N ALA A 323 -27.16 -11.67 -4.91
CA ALA A 323 -25.95 -10.98 -5.28
C ALA A 323 -26.20 -9.99 -6.43
N GLU A 324 -26.93 -10.38 -7.48
CA GLU A 324 -27.34 -9.48 -8.57
C GLU A 324 -28.05 -8.22 -8.04
N ASN A 325 -28.93 -8.40 -7.07
CA ASN A 325 -29.71 -7.27 -6.51
C ASN A 325 -28.93 -6.40 -5.51
N THR A 326 -27.87 -6.92 -4.89
CA THR A 326 -27.16 -6.23 -3.80
C THR A 326 -25.82 -5.66 -4.21
N VAL A 327 -25.01 -6.38 -5.02
CA VAL A 327 -23.65 -5.98 -5.36
C VAL A 327 -23.51 -5.42 -6.78
N MET A 328 -24.51 -5.60 -7.65
CA MET A 328 -24.48 -5.07 -9.01
C MET A 328 -25.06 -3.65 -9.11
N ARG A 329 -24.58 -2.88 -10.10
CA ARG A 329 -25.17 -1.60 -10.50
C ARG A 329 -26.51 -1.88 -11.20
N ARG A 330 -27.49 -1.02 -10.95
CA ARG A 330 -28.76 -1.03 -11.70
C ARG A 330 -28.59 -0.21 -12.96
#